data_7978098477cb95088e1399eb88a3916a
#
_entry.id   7978098477cb95088e1399eb88a3916a
#
_cell.length_a   1.000
_cell.length_b   1.000
_cell.length_c   1.000
_cell.angle_alpha   90.00
_cell.angle_beta   90.00
_cell.angle_gamma   90.00
#
_symmetry.space_group_name_H-M   'P 1'
#
loop_
_entity.id
_entity.type
_entity.pdbx_description
1 polymer ?
#
loop_
_entity_poly.entity_id
_entity_poly.type
_entity_poly.pdbx_seq_one_letter_code
_entity_poly.pdbx_strand_id
1 'polypeptide(L)'
;QKNNPDMLRLYINDEYAFSIPEDEYFRLNLYERKELAQEEIDAIREEAGVKLARKSAIRLLSARDRSEQEIRERLSLQGFDADIAEEAILQLVSMGYINDGLFARKYVSDRLKLKPMSKKALAAELQKKGIKRDLIDEVLCEYELDEPSMAYRMAKKKFGKYDAADPVIQKKIYSFLAYRGYSSDIIQNVMEQMQE
;
A
#
# COMPACT_ATOMS: atom_id res chain seq x y z
N GLN A 1 14.71 -23.21 -0.42
CA GLN A 1 15.09 -21.79 -0.52
C GLN A 1 16.01 -21.66 -1.74
N LYS A 2 15.65 -20.79 -2.71
CA LYS A 2 16.57 -20.47 -3.80
C LYS A 2 17.79 -19.80 -3.17
N ASN A 3 18.98 -20.38 -3.37
CA ASN A 3 20.25 -19.76 -3.00
C ASN A 3 20.31 -18.38 -3.66
N ASN A 4 20.28 -17.33 -2.84
CA ASN A 4 20.59 -15.99 -3.31
C ASN A 4 22.12 -15.94 -3.39
N PRO A 5 22.74 -15.79 -4.58
CA PRO A 5 24.19 -15.89 -4.76
C PRO A 5 24.98 -14.83 -3.98
N ASP A 6 24.31 -13.75 -3.54
CA ASP A 6 24.93 -12.62 -2.84
C ASP A 6 24.84 -12.76 -1.30
N MET A 7 24.49 -13.95 -0.77
CA MET A 7 24.30 -14.17 0.66
C MET A 7 25.27 -15.20 1.20
N LEU A 8 26.03 -14.82 2.24
CA LEU A 8 26.88 -15.71 3.01
C LEU A 8 26.14 -16.22 4.25
N ARG A 9 26.38 -17.48 4.61
CA ARG A 9 25.90 -18.07 5.85
C ARG A 9 27.01 -17.97 6.91
N LEU A 10 26.72 -17.31 8.02
CA LEU A 10 27.65 -17.23 9.14
C LEU A 10 27.38 -18.37 10.11
N TYR A 11 28.47 -19.00 10.52
CA TYR A 11 28.51 -20.02 11.55
C TYR A 11 29.40 -19.53 12.69
N ILE A 12 28.92 -19.70 13.91
CA ILE A 12 29.63 -19.32 15.13
C ILE A 12 29.75 -20.59 15.97
N ASN A 13 30.96 -21.00 16.32
CA ASN A 13 31.24 -22.27 17.02
C ASN A 13 30.58 -23.49 16.28
N ASP A 14 30.68 -23.51 14.96
CA ASP A 14 30.11 -24.55 14.08
C ASP A 14 28.57 -24.59 14.02
N GLU A 15 27.88 -23.68 14.70
CA GLU A 15 26.42 -23.55 14.65
C GLU A 15 26.01 -22.41 13.71
N TYR A 16 24.95 -22.64 12.92
CA TYR A 16 24.39 -21.61 12.05
C TYR A 16 23.82 -20.45 12.88
N ALA A 17 24.35 -19.25 12.69
CA ALA A 17 23.90 -18.04 13.38
C ALA A 17 22.89 -17.25 12.54
N PHE A 18 23.26 -16.76 11.35
CA PHE A 18 22.41 -16.00 10.43
C PHE A 18 23.04 -15.89 9.05
N SER A 19 22.29 -15.32 8.11
CA SER A 19 22.78 -15.01 6.78
C SER A 19 23.02 -13.52 6.62
N ILE A 20 24.12 -13.13 5.96
CA ILE A 20 24.51 -11.74 5.75
C ILE A 20 24.80 -11.51 4.25
N PRO A 21 24.50 -10.31 3.70
CA PRO A 21 25.00 -9.95 2.38
C PRO A 21 26.53 -10.01 2.29
N GLU A 22 27.06 -10.48 1.18
CA GLU A 22 28.50 -10.61 0.97
C GLU A 22 29.22 -9.26 1.11
N ASP A 23 28.64 -8.18 0.58
CA ASP A 23 29.17 -6.83 0.72
C ASP A 23 29.26 -6.34 2.19
N GLU A 24 28.31 -6.75 3.03
CA GLU A 24 28.35 -6.44 4.48
C GLU A 24 29.42 -7.25 5.21
N TYR A 25 29.57 -8.52 4.85
CA TYR A 25 30.61 -9.37 5.43
C TYR A 25 32.00 -8.77 5.25
N PHE A 26 32.30 -8.27 4.03
CA PHE A 26 33.57 -7.62 3.74
C PHE A 26 33.66 -6.21 4.37
N ARG A 27 32.58 -5.42 4.36
CA ARG A 27 32.52 -4.08 4.98
C ARG A 27 32.85 -4.12 6.47
N LEU A 28 32.36 -5.13 7.17
CA LEU A 28 32.55 -5.33 8.61
C LEU A 28 33.86 -6.06 8.95
N ASN A 29 34.66 -6.42 7.94
CA ASN A 29 35.91 -7.18 8.08
C ASN A 29 35.76 -8.46 8.92
N LEU A 30 34.61 -9.15 8.78
CA LEU A 30 34.30 -10.33 9.58
C LEU A 30 35.25 -11.50 9.32
N TYR A 31 35.90 -11.52 8.17
CA TYR A 31 36.90 -12.54 7.80
C TYR A 31 38.21 -12.46 8.62
N GLU A 32 38.48 -11.31 9.26
CA GLU A 32 39.66 -11.12 10.10
C GLU A 32 39.38 -11.35 11.58
N ARG A 33 38.09 -11.40 11.97
CA ARG A 33 37.68 -11.52 13.38
C ARG A 33 37.62 -12.98 13.81
N LYS A 34 38.44 -13.34 14.83
CA LYS A 34 38.44 -14.67 15.41
C LYS A 34 37.45 -14.83 16.55
N GLU A 35 37.14 -13.75 17.23
CA GLU A 35 36.23 -13.69 18.37
C GLU A 35 35.31 -12.48 18.23
N LEU A 36 34.06 -12.65 18.62
CA LEU A 36 33.03 -11.60 18.67
C LEU A 36 32.30 -11.73 20.01
N ALA A 37 32.04 -10.61 20.66
CA ALA A 37 31.12 -10.58 21.79
C ALA A 37 29.67 -10.83 21.32
N GLN A 38 28.82 -11.33 22.24
CA GLN A 38 27.43 -11.63 21.88
C GLN A 38 26.67 -10.36 21.41
N GLU A 39 26.93 -9.22 22.05
CA GLU A 39 26.36 -7.93 21.71
C GLU A 39 26.76 -7.48 20.28
N GLU A 40 28.01 -7.76 19.89
CA GLU A 40 28.47 -7.47 18.51
C GLU A 40 27.78 -8.36 17.48
N ILE A 41 27.59 -9.65 17.82
CA ILE A 41 26.88 -10.61 16.96
C ILE A 41 25.43 -10.14 16.75
N ASP A 42 24.75 -9.75 17.80
CA ASP A 42 23.36 -9.30 17.75
C ASP A 42 23.22 -7.99 16.97
N ALA A 43 24.14 -7.03 17.15
CA ALA A 43 24.18 -5.79 16.38
C ALA A 43 24.42 -6.04 14.88
N ILE A 44 25.34 -6.95 14.52
CA ILE A 44 25.62 -7.32 13.13
C ILE A 44 24.39 -8.00 12.49
N ARG A 45 23.73 -8.88 13.23
CA ARG A 45 22.51 -9.57 12.79
C ARG A 45 21.40 -8.57 12.49
N GLU A 46 21.17 -7.61 13.37
CA GLU A 46 20.16 -6.56 13.23
C GLU A 46 20.46 -5.66 12.02
N GLU A 47 21.69 -5.14 11.91
CA GLU A 47 22.10 -4.29 10.78
C GLU A 47 21.96 -5.00 9.43
N ALA A 48 22.42 -6.26 9.34
CA ALA A 48 22.27 -7.08 8.16
C ALA A 48 20.80 -7.34 7.83
N GLY A 49 19.96 -7.60 8.83
CA GLY A 49 18.53 -7.78 8.70
C GLY A 49 17.84 -6.54 8.14
N VAL A 50 18.11 -5.36 8.69
CA VAL A 50 17.58 -4.07 8.22
C VAL A 50 17.98 -3.80 6.77
N LYS A 51 19.23 -4.05 6.40
CA LYS A 51 19.71 -3.87 5.03
C LYS A 51 18.98 -4.80 4.05
N LEU A 52 18.75 -6.05 4.42
CA LEU A 52 18.00 -7.02 3.61
C LEU A 52 16.52 -6.60 3.47
N ALA A 53 15.88 -6.21 4.56
CA ALA A 53 14.50 -5.71 4.55
C ALA A 53 14.37 -4.49 3.64
N ARG A 54 15.30 -3.53 3.72
CA ARG A 54 15.36 -2.35 2.87
C ARG A 54 15.53 -2.72 1.39
N LYS A 55 16.46 -3.62 1.05
CA LYS A 55 16.66 -4.12 -0.33
C LYS A 55 15.37 -4.78 -0.88
N SER A 56 14.68 -5.55 -0.03
CA SER A 56 13.41 -6.16 -0.39
C SER A 56 12.30 -5.13 -0.61
N ALA A 57 12.17 -4.15 0.28
CA ALA A 57 11.18 -3.08 0.17
C ALA A 57 11.40 -2.24 -1.10
N ILE A 58 12.65 -1.86 -1.43
CA ILE A 58 12.99 -1.15 -2.67
C ILE A 58 12.54 -1.95 -3.90
N ARG A 59 12.75 -3.25 -3.91
CA ARG A 59 12.28 -4.11 -5.01
C ARG A 59 10.77 -4.17 -5.11
N LEU A 60 10.05 -4.10 -3.99
CA LEU A 60 8.59 -4.01 -3.99
C LEU A 60 8.10 -2.66 -4.53
N LEU A 61 8.78 -1.57 -4.18
CA LEU A 61 8.46 -0.21 -4.63
C LEU A 61 8.79 0.00 -6.10
N SER A 62 9.86 -0.61 -6.62
CA SER A 62 10.21 -0.52 -8.06
C SER A 62 9.17 -1.18 -8.97
N ALA A 63 8.37 -2.11 -8.47
CA ALA A 63 7.32 -2.76 -9.24
C ALA A 63 6.03 -1.92 -9.33
N ARG A 64 5.66 -1.22 -8.25
CA ARG A 64 4.55 -0.26 -8.17
C ARG A 64 4.62 0.55 -6.89
N ASP A 65 3.95 1.69 -6.86
CA ASP A 65 3.75 2.44 -5.63
C ASP A 65 3.01 1.61 -4.57
N ARG A 66 3.41 1.79 -3.32
CA ARG A 66 2.82 1.12 -2.16
C ARG A 66 2.77 2.08 -0.99
N SER A 67 1.75 1.90 -0.14
CA SER A 67 1.72 2.57 1.15
C SER A 67 2.74 1.95 2.12
N GLU A 68 3.07 2.66 3.17
CA GLU A 68 3.91 2.19 4.27
C GLU A 68 3.35 0.87 4.85
N GLN A 69 2.05 0.80 5.09
CA GLN A 69 1.39 -0.40 5.61
C GLN A 69 1.50 -1.60 4.65
N GLU A 70 1.35 -1.39 3.33
CA GLU A 70 1.54 -2.45 2.34
C GLU A 70 2.98 -3.00 2.32
N ILE A 71 3.98 -2.15 2.56
CA ILE A 71 5.39 -2.58 2.69
C ILE A 71 5.58 -3.38 3.98
N ARG A 72 5.07 -2.87 5.12
CA ARG A 72 5.14 -3.55 6.44
C ARG A 72 4.57 -4.97 6.35
N GLU A 73 3.37 -5.13 5.80
CA GLU A 73 2.72 -6.43 5.60
C GLU A 73 3.55 -7.36 4.71
N ARG A 74 4.16 -6.82 3.65
CA ARG A 74 4.99 -7.62 2.73
C ARG A 74 6.29 -8.08 3.35
N LEU A 75 6.95 -7.25 4.14
CA LEU A 75 8.16 -7.62 4.87
C LEU A 75 7.84 -8.69 5.94
N SER A 76 6.75 -8.52 6.69
CA SER A 76 6.29 -9.53 7.65
C SER A 76 6.00 -10.88 6.97
N LEU A 77 5.31 -10.89 5.83
CA LEU A 77 5.06 -12.11 5.05
C LEU A 77 6.33 -12.76 4.49
N GLN A 78 7.42 -12.02 4.38
CA GLN A 78 8.74 -12.54 3.98
C GLN A 78 9.55 -13.09 5.16
N GLY A 79 9.03 -12.95 6.39
CA GLY A 79 9.64 -13.48 7.61
C GLY A 79 10.62 -12.52 8.27
N PHE A 80 10.59 -11.22 7.94
CA PHE A 80 11.37 -10.23 8.68
C PHE A 80 10.72 -9.96 10.05
N ASP A 81 11.56 -9.84 11.08
CA ASP A 81 11.13 -9.45 12.41
C ASP A 81 10.54 -8.04 12.38
N ALA A 82 9.59 -7.77 13.30
CA ALA A 82 8.84 -6.51 13.29
C ALA A 82 9.75 -5.28 13.45
N ASP A 83 10.71 -5.35 14.37
CA ASP A 83 11.64 -4.25 14.64
C ASP A 83 12.56 -3.98 13.45
N ILE A 84 13.07 -5.03 12.81
CA ILE A 84 13.88 -4.95 11.58
C ILE A 84 13.08 -4.34 10.44
N ALA A 85 11.84 -4.76 10.27
CA ALA A 85 10.98 -4.24 9.22
C ALA A 85 10.66 -2.75 9.45
N GLU A 86 10.37 -2.36 10.69
CA GLU A 86 10.04 -0.97 11.05
C GLU A 86 11.24 -0.05 10.84
N GLU A 87 12.44 -0.44 11.29
CA GLU A 87 13.65 0.35 11.08
C GLU A 87 13.95 0.54 9.59
N ALA A 88 13.81 -0.51 8.78
CA ALA A 88 13.96 -0.42 7.33
C ALA A 88 12.94 0.54 6.68
N ILE A 89 11.68 0.52 7.16
CA ILE A 89 10.62 1.42 6.71
C ILE A 89 10.94 2.86 7.06
N LEU A 90 11.33 3.14 8.33
CA LEU A 90 11.70 4.47 8.79
C LEU A 90 12.83 5.08 7.94
N GLN A 91 13.85 4.29 7.62
CA GLN A 91 14.93 4.73 6.72
C GLN A 91 14.40 5.06 5.32
N LEU A 92 13.51 4.24 4.76
CA LEU A 92 12.94 4.48 3.43
C LEU A 92 11.98 5.68 3.40
N VAL A 93 11.26 5.94 4.48
CA VAL A 93 10.45 7.15 4.66
C VAL A 93 11.35 8.38 4.71
N SER A 94 12.42 8.36 5.52
CA SER A 94 13.36 9.48 5.63
C SER A 94 14.07 9.80 4.32
N MET A 95 14.33 8.79 3.49
CA MET A 95 14.90 8.92 2.14
C MET A 95 13.87 9.32 1.07
N GLY A 96 12.58 9.39 1.41
CA GLY A 96 11.50 9.72 0.48
C GLY A 96 11.06 8.59 -0.47
N TYR A 97 11.55 7.36 -0.30
CA TYR A 97 11.11 6.21 -1.09
C TYR A 97 9.69 5.75 -0.74
N ILE A 98 9.28 5.92 0.52
CA ILE A 98 7.92 5.70 0.99
C ILE A 98 7.33 7.06 1.35
N ASN A 99 6.19 7.38 0.75
CA ASN A 99 5.46 8.63 1.00
C ASN A 99 3.95 8.38 0.84
N ASP A 100 3.27 8.20 1.95
CA ASP A 100 1.84 7.92 1.98
C ASP A 100 0.99 9.07 1.44
N GLY A 101 1.46 10.33 1.53
CA GLY A 101 0.78 11.48 0.94
C GLY A 101 0.80 11.45 -0.59
N LEU A 102 1.97 11.20 -1.19
CA LEU A 102 2.08 11.04 -2.63
C LEU A 102 1.31 9.81 -3.13
N PHE A 103 1.41 8.70 -2.41
CA PHE A 103 0.66 7.50 -2.70
C PHE A 103 -0.85 7.75 -2.71
N ALA A 104 -1.39 8.42 -1.67
CA ALA A 104 -2.81 8.71 -1.54
C ALA A 104 -3.32 9.63 -2.67
N ARG A 105 -2.59 10.72 -2.99
CA ARG A 105 -2.93 11.63 -4.10
C ARG A 105 -2.99 10.90 -5.44
N LYS A 106 -1.97 10.10 -5.73
CA LYS A 106 -1.93 9.30 -6.97
C LYS A 106 -3.06 8.29 -7.01
N TYR A 107 -3.30 7.58 -5.91
CA TYR A 107 -4.39 6.63 -5.79
C TYR A 107 -5.75 7.24 -6.07
N VAL A 108 -6.06 8.40 -5.46
CA VAL A 108 -7.32 9.13 -5.68
C VAL A 108 -7.43 9.57 -7.14
N SER A 109 -6.39 10.17 -7.71
CA SER A 109 -6.37 10.60 -9.11
C SER A 109 -6.66 9.45 -10.07
N ASP A 110 -6.01 8.30 -9.88
CA ASP A 110 -6.20 7.12 -10.73
C ASP A 110 -7.61 6.53 -10.58
N ARG A 111 -8.15 6.50 -9.33
CA ARG A 111 -9.52 6.05 -9.09
C ARG A 111 -10.55 6.93 -9.77
N LEU A 112 -10.41 8.25 -9.65
CA LEU A 112 -11.33 9.21 -10.27
C LEU A 112 -11.34 9.09 -11.81
N LYS A 113 -10.19 8.80 -12.42
CA LYS A 113 -10.08 8.61 -13.88
C LYS A 113 -10.65 7.28 -14.36
N LEU A 114 -10.27 6.19 -13.67
CA LEU A 114 -10.54 4.83 -14.16
C LEU A 114 -11.86 4.25 -13.63
N LYS A 115 -12.18 4.54 -12.39
CA LYS A 115 -13.34 3.98 -11.70
C LYS A 115 -13.88 4.97 -10.66
N PRO A 116 -14.54 6.04 -11.11
CA PRO A 116 -15.04 7.07 -10.20
C PRO A 116 -15.93 6.51 -9.08
N MET A 117 -15.80 7.08 -7.89
CA MET A 117 -16.55 6.71 -6.69
C MET A 117 -16.67 7.92 -5.75
N SER A 118 -17.50 7.81 -4.71
CA SER A 118 -17.70 8.89 -3.74
C SER A 118 -16.43 9.15 -2.88
N LYS A 119 -16.35 10.34 -2.29
CA LYS A 119 -15.31 10.66 -1.27
C LYS A 119 -15.28 9.62 -0.15
N LYS A 120 -16.48 9.20 0.31
CA LYS A 120 -16.62 8.18 1.35
C LYS A 120 -15.99 6.84 0.95
N ALA A 121 -16.20 6.39 -0.28
CA ALA A 121 -15.59 5.15 -0.76
C ALA A 121 -14.09 5.28 -0.96
N LEU A 122 -13.61 6.43 -1.47
CA LEU A 122 -12.18 6.71 -1.59
C LEU A 122 -11.50 6.69 -0.22
N ALA A 123 -12.10 7.34 0.79
CA ALA A 123 -11.59 7.30 2.16
C ALA A 123 -11.49 5.88 2.70
N ALA A 124 -12.54 5.06 2.51
CA ALA A 124 -12.54 3.67 2.96
C ALA A 124 -11.48 2.81 2.24
N GLU A 125 -11.23 3.04 0.95
CA GLU A 125 -10.17 2.35 0.21
C GLU A 125 -8.78 2.76 0.70
N LEU A 126 -8.53 4.05 0.96
CA LEU A 126 -7.26 4.55 1.51
C LEU A 126 -7.04 4.02 2.93
N GLN A 127 -8.08 3.99 3.77
CA GLN A 127 -7.98 3.42 5.11
C GLN A 127 -7.60 1.93 5.09
N LYS A 128 -8.15 1.15 4.17
CA LYS A 128 -7.76 -0.26 3.95
C LYS A 128 -6.31 -0.41 3.50
N LYS A 129 -5.71 0.64 2.97
CA LYS A 129 -4.29 0.68 2.60
C LYS A 129 -3.39 1.19 3.72
N GLY A 130 -3.98 1.42 4.91
CA GLY A 130 -3.26 1.86 6.11
C GLY A 130 -2.95 3.35 6.14
N ILE A 131 -3.54 4.15 5.24
CA ILE A 131 -3.34 5.61 5.28
C ILE A 131 -4.04 6.19 6.51
N LYS A 132 -3.36 7.06 7.24
CA LYS A 132 -3.87 7.73 8.44
C LYS A 132 -5.05 8.64 8.10
N ARG A 133 -6.03 8.72 9.01
CA ARG A 133 -7.27 9.46 8.81
C ARG A 133 -7.03 10.92 8.45
N ASP A 134 -6.19 11.61 9.20
CA ASP A 134 -5.90 13.03 8.97
C ASP A 134 -5.34 13.28 7.56
N LEU A 135 -4.45 12.40 7.11
CA LEU A 135 -3.89 12.47 5.75
C LEU A 135 -4.94 12.16 4.66
N ILE A 136 -5.88 11.24 4.93
CA ILE A 136 -7.00 10.96 4.02
C ILE A 136 -7.86 12.21 3.88
N ASP A 137 -8.21 12.83 4.99
CA ASP A 137 -9.07 14.03 5.00
C ASP A 137 -8.36 15.20 4.30
N GLU A 138 -7.06 15.42 4.54
CA GLU A 138 -6.23 16.40 3.82
C GLU A 138 -6.27 16.16 2.31
N VAL A 139 -5.92 14.96 1.86
CA VAL A 139 -5.86 14.63 0.44
C VAL A 139 -7.23 14.76 -0.24
N LEU A 140 -8.30 14.30 0.40
CA LEU A 140 -9.64 14.39 -0.18
C LEU A 140 -10.21 15.82 -0.20
N CYS A 141 -9.72 16.73 0.64
CA CYS A 141 -10.05 18.15 0.56
C CYS A 141 -9.49 18.84 -0.69
N GLU A 142 -8.39 18.33 -1.26
CA GLU A 142 -7.80 18.85 -2.50
C GLU A 142 -8.70 18.63 -3.74
N TYR A 143 -9.71 17.75 -3.63
CA TYR A 143 -10.59 17.36 -4.74
C TYR A 143 -12.00 17.90 -4.53
N GLU A 144 -12.41 18.84 -5.38
CA GLU A 144 -13.80 19.26 -5.51
C GLU A 144 -14.57 18.25 -6.36
N LEU A 145 -15.30 17.33 -5.71
CA LEU A 145 -16.06 16.29 -6.39
C LEU A 145 -17.54 16.65 -6.44
N ASP A 146 -18.06 16.92 -7.61
CA ASP A 146 -19.49 16.97 -7.87
C ASP A 146 -20.05 15.54 -7.95
N GLU A 147 -20.28 14.96 -6.77
CA GLU A 147 -20.74 13.57 -6.63
C GLU A 147 -22.08 13.30 -7.34
N PRO A 148 -23.10 14.19 -7.28
CA PRO A 148 -24.34 13.98 -8.03
C PRO A 148 -24.14 13.86 -9.53
N SER A 149 -23.42 14.80 -10.15
CA SER A 149 -23.15 14.74 -11.61
C SER A 149 -22.27 13.55 -11.99
N MET A 150 -21.33 13.17 -11.12
CA MET A 150 -20.50 11.98 -11.35
C MET A 150 -21.33 10.70 -11.32
N ALA A 151 -22.21 10.56 -10.32
CA ALA A 151 -23.10 9.42 -10.19
C ALA A 151 -24.07 9.30 -11.38
N TYR A 152 -24.68 10.42 -11.77
CA TYR A 152 -25.58 10.47 -12.94
C TYR A 152 -24.88 10.05 -14.23
N ARG A 153 -23.71 10.63 -14.54
CA ARG A 153 -22.95 10.27 -15.75
C ARG A 153 -22.61 8.78 -15.80
N MET A 154 -22.26 8.18 -14.66
CA MET A 154 -21.95 6.76 -14.60
C MET A 154 -23.18 5.88 -14.77
N ALA A 155 -24.30 6.24 -14.13
CA ALA A 155 -25.56 5.54 -14.28
C ALA A 155 -26.05 5.60 -15.72
N LYS A 156 -26.06 6.80 -16.32
CA LYS A 156 -26.46 7.02 -17.71
C LYS A 156 -25.58 6.26 -18.71
N LYS A 157 -24.26 6.25 -18.51
CA LYS A 157 -23.32 5.48 -19.35
C LYS A 157 -23.62 3.97 -19.32
N LYS A 158 -23.99 3.44 -18.15
CA LYS A 158 -24.20 1.99 -17.98
C LYS A 158 -25.62 1.55 -18.27
N PHE A 159 -26.61 2.34 -17.87
CA PHE A 159 -28.02 1.96 -17.88
C PHE A 159 -28.88 2.80 -18.82
N GLY A 160 -28.35 3.84 -19.45
CA GLY A 160 -29.14 4.75 -20.33
C GLY A 160 -29.78 4.12 -21.57
N LYS A 161 -29.52 2.83 -21.84
CA LYS A 161 -30.17 2.05 -22.90
C LYS A 161 -31.40 1.26 -22.42
N TYR A 162 -31.64 1.28 -21.10
CA TYR A 162 -32.72 0.52 -20.48
C TYR A 162 -33.80 1.48 -19.99
N ASP A 163 -35.01 0.98 -19.84
CA ASP A 163 -36.09 1.73 -19.21
C ASP A 163 -35.81 1.95 -17.74
N ALA A 164 -35.55 3.20 -17.36
CA ALA A 164 -35.23 3.59 -15.96
C ALA A 164 -36.46 3.49 -15.03
N ALA A 165 -37.70 3.38 -15.58
CA ALA A 165 -38.91 3.15 -14.80
C ALA A 165 -39.08 1.67 -14.41
N ASP A 166 -38.39 0.74 -15.06
CA ASP A 166 -38.43 -0.69 -14.74
C ASP A 166 -37.84 -0.93 -13.31
N PRO A 167 -38.60 -1.52 -12.40
CA PRO A 167 -38.14 -1.80 -11.02
C PRO A 167 -36.85 -2.66 -10.95
N VAL A 168 -36.64 -3.54 -11.93
CA VAL A 168 -35.41 -4.36 -11.98
C VAL A 168 -34.20 -3.49 -12.34
N ILE A 169 -34.38 -2.55 -13.25
CA ILE A 169 -33.32 -1.61 -13.63
C ILE A 169 -33.04 -0.63 -12.48
N GLN A 170 -34.05 -0.10 -11.82
CA GLN A 170 -33.89 0.75 -10.62
C GLN A 170 -33.06 0.05 -9.54
N LYS A 171 -33.36 -1.20 -9.24
CA LYS A 171 -32.57 -1.99 -8.25
C LYS A 171 -31.11 -2.16 -8.68
N LYS A 172 -30.86 -2.33 -9.98
CA LYS A 172 -29.49 -2.43 -10.52
C LYS A 172 -28.75 -1.10 -10.43
N ILE A 173 -29.41 0.03 -10.75
CA ILE A 173 -28.84 1.38 -10.61
C ILE A 173 -28.48 1.64 -9.15
N TYR A 174 -29.43 1.39 -8.23
CA TYR A 174 -29.22 1.58 -6.80
C TYR A 174 -27.99 0.78 -6.31
N SER A 175 -27.97 -0.53 -6.57
CA SER A 175 -26.87 -1.39 -6.15
C SER A 175 -25.52 -0.97 -6.76
N PHE A 176 -25.52 -0.52 -7.99
CA PHE A 176 -24.32 -0.06 -8.69
C PHE A 176 -23.71 1.21 -8.08
N LEU A 177 -24.56 2.18 -7.72
CA LEU A 177 -24.13 3.44 -7.10
C LEU A 177 -23.82 3.28 -5.63
N ALA A 178 -24.61 2.50 -4.88
CA ALA A 178 -24.37 2.17 -3.49
C ALA A 178 -23.02 1.45 -3.30
N TYR A 179 -22.69 0.50 -4.19
CA TYR A 179 -21.37 -0.17 -4.19
C TYR A 179 -20.20 0.81 -4.38
N ARG A 180 -20.44 1.97 -5.01
CA ARG A 180 -19.46 3.05 -5.19
C ARG A 180 -19.49 4.09 -4.06
N GLY A 181 -20.29 3.84 -3.03
CA GLY A 181 -20.35 4.62 -1.81
C GLY A 181 -21.17 5.92 -1.91
N TYR A 182 -21.94 6.12 -2.98
CA TYR A 182 -22.84 7.27 -3.05
C TYR A 182 -23.95 7.15 -2.01
N SER A 183 -24.38 8.29 -1.45
CA SER A 183 -25.47 8.33 -0.47
C SER A 183 -26.81 7.98 -1.11
N SER A 184 -27.79 7.56 -0.29
CA SER A 184 -29.13 7.24 -0.76
C SER A 184 -29.79 8.43 -1.45
N ASP A 185 -29.58 9.65 -0.95
CA ASP A 185 -30.15 10.87 -1.51
C ASP A 185 -29.60 11.14 -2.93
N ILE A 186 -28.28 11.00 -3.11
CA ILE A 186 -27.66 11.12 -4.45
C ILE A 186 -28.20 10.05 -5.38
N ILE A 187 -28.33 8.81 -4.91
CA ILE A 187 -28.84 7.70 -5.73
C ILE A 187 -30.28 7.96 -6.15
N GLN A 188 -31.13 8.43 -5.24
CA GLN A 188 -32.52 8.72 -5.52
C GLN A 188 -32.66 9.84 -6.54
N ASN A 189 -31.95 10.96 -6.37
CA ASN A 189 -31.91 12.06 -7.33
C ASN A 189 -31.46 11.60 -8.72
N VAL A 190 -30.44 10.72 -8.79
CA VAL A 190 -30.00 10.16 -10.06
C VAL A 190 -31.09 9.28 -10.72
N MET A 191 -31.80 8.48 -9.92
CA MET A 191 -32.87 7.62 -10.43
C MET A 191 -34.04 8.46 -10.98
N GLU A 192 -34.42 9.55 -10.33
CA GLU A 192 -35.43 10.50 -10.79
C GLU A 192 -35.02 11.16 -12.12
N GLN A 193 -33.78 11.69 -12.20
CA GLN A 193 -33.23 12.31 -13.40
C GLN A 193 -33.11 11.35 -14.60
N MET A 194 -32.99 10.05 -14.35
CA MET A 194 -32.92 9.06 -15.44
C MET A 194 -34.28 8.66 -16.00
N GLN A 195 -35.36 8.98 -15.29
CA GLN A 195 -36.76 8.77 -15.76
C GLN A 195 -37.32 9.93 -16.60
N GLU A 196 -36.67 11.09 -16.52
CA GLU A 196 -36.96 12.27 -17.36
C GLU A 196 -36.34 12.09 -18.76
#